data_0acd909869580c88b9658a2e99b30e8b
#
_entry.id   0acd909869580c88b9658a2e99b30e8b
#
_cell.length_a   1.000
_cell.length_b   1.000
_cell.length_c   1.000
_cell.angle_alpha   90.00
_cell.angle_beta   90.00
_cell.angle_gamma   90.00
#
_symmetry.space_group_name_H-M   'P 1'
#
loop_
_entity.id
_entity.type
_entity.pdbx_description
1 polymer ?
#
loop_
_entity_poly.entity_id
_entity_poly.type
_entity_poly.pdbx_seq_one_letter_code
_entity_poly.pdbx_strand_id
1 'polypeptide(L)'
;SSNPTSPFEEILKKNCFKRDNILCYNITVGEEEFTFFPGDRIESTERYFFLDSSLRMPLRESVLTSSYGMRVSPITGKNKFHSGVDLAAPKGTEVFACGHGVVQKTGWDNVYGYYVIVQHDSNRSSFYAHLSKILVTKEDKVSTKTCIGKVGSTGASTGPHLHFEIRKNNSKINPFTELSDL
;
A
#
# COMPACT_ATOMS: atom_id res chain seq x y z
N SER A 1 32.39 -26.03 -1.27
CA SER A 1 30.94 -25.86 -1.54
C SER A 1 30.59 -24.41 -1.29
N SER A 2 30.49 -23.62 -2.37
CA SER A 2 30.06 -22.23 -2.33
C SER A 2 28.56 -22.20 -1.98
N ASN A 3 28.18 -21.47 -0.92
CA ASN A 3 26.79 -21.16 -0.65
C ASN A 3 26.16 -20.50 -1.89
N PRO A 4 24.93 -20.85 -2.27
CA PRO A 4 24.28 -20.19 -3.38
C PRO A 4 24.12 -18.70 -3.04
N THR A 5 24.62 -17.85 -3.90
CA THR A 5 24.47 -16.39 -3.81
C THR A 5 22.99 -16.06 -3.79
N SER A 6 22.54 -15.20 -2.85
CA SER A 6 21.14 -14.81 -2.83
C SER A 6 20.77 -14.05 -4.11
N PRO A 7 19.52 -14.10 -4.58
CA PRO A 7 19.07 -13.30 -5.73
C PRO A 7 19.41 -11.81 -5.61
N PHE A 8 19.44 -11.30 -4.38
CA PHE A 8 19.81 -9.92 -4.06
C PHE A 8 21.30 -9.65 -4.32
N GLU A 9 22.19 -10.56 -3.95
CA GLU A 9 23.64 -10.44 -4.21
C GLU A 9 23.94 -10.49 -5.70
N GLU A 10 23.16 -11.24 -6.49
CA GLU A 10 23.30 -11.25 -7.95
C GLU A 10 22.85 -9.92 -8.58
N ILE A 11 21.76 -9.33 -8.09
CA ILE A 11 21.28 -8.01 -8.53
C ILE A 11 22.31 -6.93 -8.19
N LEU A 12 22.86 -6.94 -6.98
CA LEU A 12 23.91 -6.01 -6.58
C LEU A 12 25.16 -6.12 -7.46
N LYS A 13 25.60 -7.34 -7.77
CA LYS A 13 26.77 -7.57 -8.62
C LYS A 13 26.59 -7.06 -10.06
N LYS A 14 25.38 -7.16 -10.62
CA LYS A 14 25.08 -6.69 -11.98
C LYS A 14 25.08 -5.17 -12.11
N ASN A 15 24.77 -4.46 -11.03
CA ASN A 15 24.58 -3.01 -11.01
C ASN A 15 25.67 -2.27 -10.22
N CYS A 16 26.82 -2.93 -10.02
CA CYS A 16 27.96 -2.38 -9.29
C CYS A 16 28.79 -1.46 -10.20
N PHE A 17 29.06 -0.23 -9.73
CA PHE A 17 29.93 0.73 -10.42
C PHE A 17 30.75 1.55 -9.41
N LYS A 18 31.75 2.27 -9.88
CA LYS A 18 32.58 3.15 -9.04
C LYS A 18 32.23 4.61 -9.32
N ARG A 19 31.94 5.36 -8.28
CA ARG A 19 31.80 6.80 -8.30
C ARG A 19 32.76 7.40 -7.26
N ASP A 20 33.63 8.32 -7.69
CA ASP A 20 34.64 8.96 -6.83
C ASP A 20 35.50 7.96 -6.03
N ASN A 21 35.91 6.85 -6.66
CA ASN A 21 36.61 5.71 -6.04
C ASN A 21 35.81 4.92 -4.98
N ILE A 22 34.55 5.23 -4.78
CA ILE A 22 33.64 4.49 -3.89
C ILE A 22 32.83 3.50 -4.75
N LEU A 23 32.73 2.26 -4.28
CA LEU A 23 31.91 1.24 -4.89
C LEU A 23 30.44 1.57 -4.63
N CYS A 24 29.64 1.71 -5.66
CA CYS A 24 28.21 2.01 -5.57
C CYS A 24 27.39 0.90 -6.24
N TYR A 25 26.14 0.78 -5.86
CA TYR A 25 25.19 -0.16 -6.44
C TYR A 25 23.94 0.58 -6.84
N ASN A 26 23.51 0.47 -8.09
CA ASN A 26 22.22 0.96 -8.53
C ASN A 26 21.19 -0.17 -8.55
N ILE A 27 20.03 0.09 -8.02
CA ILE A 27 18.87 -0.81 -8.07
C ILE A 27 17.72 -0.02 -8.66
N THR A 28 17.11 -0.56 -9.70
CA THR A 28 15.90 0.00 -10.31
C THR A 28 14.68 -0.71 -9.74
N VAL A 29 13.74 0.07 -9.19
CA VAL A 29 12.46 -0.43 -8.68
C VAL A 29 11.35 0.31 -9.42
N GLY A 30 10.65 -0.37 -10.33
CA GLY A 30 9.72 0.29 -11.25
C GLY A 30 10.45 1.22 -12.21
N GLU A 31 10.13 2.51 -12.18
CA GLU A 31 10.79 3.55 -12.99
C GLU A 31 11.82 4.37 -12.19
N GLU A 32 12.03 4.05 -10.90
CA GLU A 32 12.98 4.76 -10.03
C GLU A 32 14.30 4.02 -9.90
N GLU A 33 15.39 4.79 -9.94
CA GLU A 33 16.75 4.29 -9.73
C GLU A 33 17.31 4.76 -8.38
N PHE A 34 17.78 3.81 -7.58
CA PHE A 34 18.36 4.06 -6.26
C PHE A 34 19.84 3.73 -6.27
N THR A 35 20.66 4.63 -5.75
CA THR A 35 22.11 4.43 -5.59
C THR A 35 22.45 4.15 -4.13
N PHE A 36 23.10 3.02 -3.86
CA PHE A 36 23.57 2.61 -2.54
C PHE A 36 25.10 2.72 -2.46
N PHE A 37 25.60 3.17 -1.30
CA PHE A 37 27.00 3.26 -0.98
C PHE A 37 27.43 2.13 -0.04
N PRO A 38 28.70 1.65 -0.09
CA PRO A 38 29.23 0.68 0.87
C PRO A 38 29.16 1.25 2.29
N GLY A 39 28.59 0.46 3.19
CA GLY A 39 28.37 0.88 4.57
C GLY A 39 26.93 1.26 4.88
N ASP A 40 26.10 1.49 3.87
CA ASP A 40 24.66 1.60 4.08
C ASP A 40 24.14 0.24 4.56
N ARG A 41 23.74 0.19 5.83
CA ARG A 41 23.02 -0.97 6.34
C ARG A 41 21.59 -0.88 5.84
N ILE A 42 21.30 -1.62 4.77
CA ILE A 42 19.92 -1.84 4.36
C ILE A 42 19.30 -2.73 5.43
N GLU A 43 18.49 -2.15 6.29
CA GLU A 43 17.71 -2.91 7.27
C GLU A 43 16.84 -3.95 6.54
N SER A 44 16.54 -5.06 7.21
CA SER A 44 15.72 -6.13 6.62
C SER A 44 14.38 -5.62 6.07
N THR A 45 13.83 -4.57 6.69
CA THR A 45 12.61 -3.87 6.24
C THR A 45 12.81 -3.15 4.89
N GLU A 46 13.97 -2.53 4.67
CA GLU A 46 14.31 -1.86 3.40
C GLU A 46 14.57 -2.87 2.29
N ARG A 47 15.16 -4.03 2.60
CA ARG A 47 15.30 -5.14 1.63
C ARG A 47 13.95 -5.59 1.08
N TYR A 48 12.94 -5.74 1.94
CA TYR A 48 11.59 -6.09 1.50
C TYR A 48 10.94 -4.98 0.67
N PHE A 49 11.17 -3.72 1.01
CA PHE A 49 10.67 -2.58 0.26
C PHE A 49 11.11 -2.61 -1.21
N PHE A 50 12.35 -3.00 -1.48
CA PHE A 50 12.90 -3.05 -2.85
C PHE A 50 12.64 -4.37 -3.59
N LEU A 51 12.30 -5.46 -2.90
CA LEU A 51 12.18 -6.78 -3.50
C LEU A 51 10.75 -7.31 -3.60
N ASP A 52 9.84 -6.85 -2.74
CA ASP A 52 8.44 -7.26 -2.74
C ASP A 52 7.53 -6.08 -3.08
N SER A 53 7.26 -5.92 -4.38
CA SER A 53 6.29 -4.96 -4.89
C SER A 53 4.85 -5.50 -4.89
N SER A 54 4.62 -6.71 -4.35
CA SER A 54 3.30 -7.31 -4.30
C SER A 54 2.38 -6.58 -3.32
N LEU A 55 1.13 -6.42 -3.72
CA LEU A 55 0.09 -5.86 -2.87
C LEU A 55 -0.84 -6.97 -2.39
N ARG A 56 -1.27 -6.90 -1.12
CA ARG A 56 -2.09 -7.91 -0.45
C ARG A 56 -3.36 -7.31 0.10
N MET A 57 -4.32 -8.16 0.44
CA MET A 57 -5.56 -7.71 1.08
C MET A 57 -5.25 -6.95 2.39
N PRO A 58 -5.88 -5.77 2.61
CA PRO A 58 -5.65 -4.96 3.81
C PRO A 58 -6.33 -5.49 5.07
N LEU A 59 -7.26 -6.43 4.93
CA LEU A 59 -7.96 -7.12 6.00
C LEU A 59 -7.69 -8.62 5.91
N ARG A 60 -7.46 -9.28 7.05
CA ARG A 60 -7.27 -10.74 7.10
C ARG A 60 -8.55 -11.49 6.81
N GLU A 61 -9.68 -10.96 7.32
CA GLU A 61 -11.02 -11.50 7.11
C GLU A 61 -11.97 -10.35 6.80
N SER A 62 -12.72 -10.47 5.72
CA SER A 62 -13.72 -9.48 5.31
C SER A 62 -14.68 -10.05 4.29
N VAL A 63 -15.83 -9.41 4.15
CA VAL A 63 -16.79 -9.71 3.10
C VAL A 63 -16.82 -8.56 2.10
N LEU A 64 -16.63 -8.86 0.81
CA LEU A 64 -16.80 -7.86 -0.25
C LEU A 64 -18.30 -7.50 -0.34
N THR A 65 -18.63 -6.27 0.00
CA THR A 65 -20.02 -5.76 -0.03
C THR A 65 -20.28 -4.85 -1.21
N SER A 66 -19.23 -4.26 -1.80
CA SER A 66 -19.36 -3.46 -3.01
C SER A 66 -18.09 -3.49 -3.83
N SER A 67 -18.26 -3.82 -5.12
CA SER A 67 -17.16 -3.88 -6.09
C SER A 67 -16.83 -2.51 -6.67
N TYR A 68 -15.64 -2.41 -7.25
CA TYR A 68 -15.23 -1.29 -8.10
C TYR A 68 -16.09 -1.20 -9.36
N GLY A 69 -16.45 0.00 -9.79
CA GLY A 69 -17.17 0.27 -11.03
C GLY A 69 -18.53 0.92 -10.82
N MET A 70 -19.35 0.89 -11.86
CA MET A 70 -20.71 1.48 -11.82
C MET A 70 -21.63 0.66 -10.93
N ARG A 71 -22.27 1.33 -9.97
CA ARG A 71 -23.27 0.71 -9.07
C ARG A 71 -24.37 1.68 -8.69
N VAL A 72 -25.49 1.15 -8.20
CA VAL A 72 -26.50 1.97 -7.53
C VAL A 72 -25.98 2.34 -6.14
N SER A 73 -25.92 3.64 -5.85
CA SER A 73 -25.45 4.13 -4.56
C SER A 73 -26.45 3.72 -3.46
N PRO A 74 -26.00 3.08 -2.36
CA PRO A 74 -26.87 2.72 -1.23
C PRO A 74 -27.38 3.95 -0.45
N ILE A 75 -26.73 5.11 -0.62
CA ILE A 75 -27.10 6.35 0.06
C ILE A 75 -28.11 7.14 -0.78
N THR A 76 -27.92 7.25 -2.08
CA THR A 76 -28.71 8.14 -2.96
C THR A 76 -29.66 7.41 -3.89
N GLY A 77 -29.56 6.10 -4.04
CA GLY A 77 -30.32 5.30 -5.02
C GLY A 77 -30.00 5.57 -6.49
N LYS A 78 -29.01 6.43 -6.79
CA LYS A 78 -28.61 6.79 -8.15
C LYS A 78 -27.39 6.00 -8.61
N ASN A 79 -27.26 5.82 -9.92
CA ASN A 79 -26.05 5.25 -10.50
C ASN A 79 -24.85 6.15 -10.17
N LYS A 80 -23.83 5.54 -9.58
CA LYS A 80 -22.58 6.21 -9.19
C LYS A 80 -21.40 5.28 -9.45
N PHE A 81 -20.30 5.85 -9.92
CA PHE A 81 -19.05 5.12 -10.05
C PHE A 81 -18.41 4.95 -8.67
N HIS A 82 -18.12 3.70 -8.29
CA HIS A 82 -17.41 3.34 -7.07
C HIS A 82 -15.92 3.18 -7.38
N SER A 83 -15.11 4.04 -6.79
CA SER A 83 -13.68 4.18 -7.12
C SER A 83 -12.77 3.18 -6.39
N GLY A 84 -13.33 2.29 -5.61
CA GLY A 84 -12.62 1.27 -4.83
C GLY A 84 -13.50 0.05 -4.60
N VAL A 85 -13.18 -0.68 -3.54
CA VAL A 85 -13.99 -1.79 -3.03
C VAL A 85 -14.37 -1.52 -1.59
N ASP A 86 -15.57 -1.97 -1.18
CA ASP A 86 -16.01 -1.91 0.20
C ASP A 86 -15.93 -3.31 0.83
N LEU A 87 -15.14 -3.42 1.88
CA LEU A 87 -14.85 -4.65 2.62
C LEU A 87 -15.48 -4.57 4.00
N ALA A 88 -16.61 -5.25 4.20
CA ALA A 88 -17.28 -5.29 5.49
C ALA A 88 -16.48 -6.12 6.50
N ALA A 89 -16.30 -5.55 7.68
CA ALA A 89 -15.68 -6.20 8.83
C ALA A 89 -16.16 -5.50 10.11
N PRO A 90 -16.13 -6.14 11.29
CA PRO A 90 -16.52 -5.54 12.54
C PRO A 90 -15.73 -4.24 12.81
N LYS A 91 -16.39 -3.25 13.43
CA LYS A 91 -15.73 -2.03 13.89
C LYS A 91 -14.59 -2.37 14.84
N GLY A 92 -13.40 -1.80 14.61
CA GLY A 92 -12.19 -2.06 15.39
C GLY A 92 -11.27 -3.15 14.80
N THR A 93 -11.72 -3.87 13.76
CA THR A 93 -10.84 -4.81 13.02
C THR A 93 -9.58 -4.09 12.52
N GLU A 94 -8.44 -4.78 12.61
CA GLU A 94 -7.15 -4.25 12.17
C GLU A 94 -7.11 -4.08 10.67
N VAL A 95 -6.67 -2.89 10.23
CA VAL A 95 -6.40 -2.57 8.84
C VAL A 95 -4.88 -2.51 8.66
N PHE A 96 -4.35 -3.35 7.79
CA PHE A 96 -2.92 -3.39 7.46
C PHE A 96 -2.64 -2.64 6.16
N ALA A 97 -1.42 -2.11 6.02
CA ALA A 97 -0.99 -1.63 4.72
C ALA A 97 -0.99 -2.79 3.73
N CYS A 98 -1.49 -2.57 2.51
CA CYS A 98 -1.56 -3.62 1.50
C CYS A 98 -0.19 -3.98 0.89
N GLY A 99 0.84 -3.18 1.13
CA GLY A 99 2.20 -3.38 0.65
C GLY A 99 3.21 -2.55 1.42
N HIS A 100 4.47 -2.70 1.07
CA HIS A 100 5.52 -1.80 1.53
C HIS A 100 5.27 -0.39 1.00
N GLY A 101 5.59 0.61 1.77
CA GLY A 101 5.38 1.99 1.37
C GLY A 101 5.66 3.00 2.48
N VAL A 102 5.37 4.26 2.16
CA VAL A 102 5.47 5.39 3.07
C VAL A 102 4.11 6.07 3.19
N VAL A 103 3.69 6.37 4.39
CA VAL A 103 2.44 7.11 4.62
C VAL A 103 2.56 8.51 4.03
N GLN A 104 1.85 8.75 2.94
CA GLN A 104 1.84 10.03 2.25
C GLN A 104 0.96 11.06 2.97
N LYS A 105 -0.17 10.61 3.48
CA LYS A 105 -1.16 11.48 4.13
C LYS A 105 -2.09 10.70 5.05
N THR A 106 -2.44 11.33 6.16
CA THR A 106 -3.56 10.93 7.02
C THR A 106 -4.50 12.12 7.19
N GLY A 107 -5.77 11.88 7.42
CA GLY A 107 -6.71 13.00 7.57
C GLY A 107 -8.14 12.57 7.82
N TRP A 108 -9.00 13.58 7.73
CA TRP A 108 -10.45 13.48 7.85
C TRP A 108 -11.12 14.29 6.74
N ASP A 109 -12.21 13.77 6.18
CA ASP A 109 -13.18 14.54 5.41
C ASP A 109 -14.62 14.00 5.61
N ASN A 110 -15.62 14.77 5.19
CA ASN A 110 -17.03 14.43 5.42
C ASN A 110 -17.50 13.20 4.60
N VAL A 111 -16.84 12.86 3.52
CA VAL A 111 -17.19 11.71 2.67
C VAL A 111 -16.49 10.45 3.15
N TYR A 112 -15.18 10.50 3.26
CA TYR A 112 -14.33 9.33 3.57
C TYR A 112 -14.10 9.10 5.07
N GLY A 113 -14.48 10.04 5.93
CA GLY A 113 -14.18 9.98 7.36
C GLY A 113 -12.68 10.03 7.62
N TYR A 114 -12.19 9.27 8.60
CA TYR A 114 -10.76 9.09 8.81
C TYR A 114 -10.16 8.25 7.70
N TYR A 115 -9.05 8.72 7.13
CA TYR A 115 -8.38 8.05 6.03
C TYR A 115 -6.86 8.06 6.14
N VAL A 116 -6.23 7.09 5.47
CA VAL A 116 -4.78 6.96 5.28
C VAL A 116 -4.50 6.79 3.80
N ILE A 117 -3.42 7.40 3.31
CA ILE A 117 -2.85 7.18 1.97
C ILE A 117 -1.42 6.66 2.15
N VAL A 118 -1.12 5.53 1.52
CA VAL A 118 0.23 4.94 1.49
C VAL A 118 0.75 4.99 0.06
N GLN A 119 1.93 5.57 -0.14
CA GLN A 119 2.67 5.55 -1.40
C GLN A 119 3.55 4.31 -1.42
N HIS A 120 3.42 3.47 -2.44
CA HIS A 120 4.19 2.22 -2.57
C HIS A 120 5.41 2.38 -3.47
N ASP A 121 5.26 3.10 -4.58
CA ASP A 121 6.30 3.45 -5.53
C ASP A 121 5.92 4.76 -6.26
N SER A 122 6.68 5.20 -7.26
CA SER A 122 6.40 6.42 -8.03
C SER A 122 4.99 6.44 -8.64
N ASN A 123 4.44 5.28 -8.95
CA ASN A 123 3.22 5.13 -9.74
C ASN A 123 2.02 4.61 -8.95
N ARG A 124 2.23 3.93 -7.81
CA ARG A 124 1.17 3.25 -7.07
C ARG A 124 0.99 3.79 -5.66
N SER A 125 -0.25 4.03 -5.31
CA SER A 125 -0.66 4.32 -3.93
C SER A 125 -1.94 3.59 -3.56
N SER A 126 -2.16 3.42 -2.27
CA SER A 126 -3.39 2.86 -1.71
C SER A 126 -4.07 3.85 -0.78
N PHE A 127 -5.40 3.76 -0.70
CA PHE A 127 -6.26 4.63 0.08
C PHE A 127 -7.18 3.80 0.96
N TYR A 128 -7.24 4.14 2.24
CA TYR A 128 -7.99 3.43 3.27
C TYR A 128 -8.91 4.41 3.99
N ALA A 129 -10.21 4.19 3.95
CA ALA A 129 -11.19 5.14 4.47
C ALA A 129 -12.24 4.51 5.38
N HIS A 130 -13.10 5.37 5.95
CA HIS A 130 -14.11 5.07 6.97
C HIS A 130 -13.53 4.49 8.26
N LEU A 131 -12.25 4.75 8.54
CA LEU A 131 -11.57 4.24 9.72
C LEU A 131 -12.19 4.79 11.01
N SER A 132 -12.18 3.99 12.08
CA SER A 132 -12.52 4.45 13.43
C SER A 132 -11.31 5.07 14.13
N LYS A 133 -10.10 4.65 13.76
CA LYS A 133 -8.84 5.14 14.33
C LYS A 133 -7.71 5.02 13.30
N ILE A 134 -6.86 6.04 13.25
CA ILE A 134 -5.59 6.04 12.52
C ILE A 134 -4.47 5.70 13.52
N LEU A 135 -3.54 4.84 13.14
CA LEU A 135 -2.44 4.35 13.99
C LEU A 135 -1.05 4.74 13.46
N VAL A 136 -1.00 5.48 12.38
CA VAL A 136 0.24 5.93 11.71
C VAL A 136 0.20 7.42 11.44
N THR A 137 1.37 8.00 11.20
CA THR A 137 1.52 9.41 10.83
C THR A 137 2.19 9.53 9.46
N LYS A 138 2.11 10.73 8.86
CA LYS A 138 2.80 11.03 7.61
C LYS A 138 4.30 10.72 7.75
N GLU A 139 4.88 10.14 6.69
CA GLU A 139 6.30 9.72 6.59
C GLU A 139 6.65 8.41 7.31
N ASP A 140 5.71 7.79 8.03
CA ASP A 140 5.94 6.45 8.58
C ASP A 140 6.15 5.42 7.46
N LYS A 141 7.20 4.61 7.59
CA LYS A 141 7.44 3.44 6.72
C LYS A 141 6.52 2.30 7.17
N VAL A 142 5.82 1.69 6.23
CA VAL A 142 4.84 0.62 6.50
C VAL A 142 5.07 -0.60 5.63
N SER A 143 4.56 -1.73 6.07
CA SER A 143 4.58 -3.01 5.35
C SER A 143 3.26 -3.76 5.56
N THR A 144 3.09 -4.91 4.89
CA THR A 144 1.92 -5.79 5.07
C THR A 144 1.72 -6.30 6.51
N LYS A 145 2.70 -6.07 7.40
CA LYS A 145 2.62 -6.38 8.83
C LYS A 145 2.27 -5.17 9.70
N THR A 146 2.22 -3.97 9.10
CA THR A 146 1.96 -2.73 9.84
C THR A 146 0.46 -2.46 9.91
N CYS A 147 -0.10 -2.46 11.12
CA CYS A 147 -1.47 -2.02 11.35
C CYS A 147 -1.54 -0.49 11.26
N ILE A 148 -2.18 0.03 10.21
CA ILE A 148 -2.27 1.46 9.92
C ILE A 148 -3.52 2.13 10.48
N GLY A 149 -4.52 1.32 10.87
CA GLY A 149 -5.77 1.82 11.41
C GLY A 149 -6.74 0.72 11.83
N LYS A 150 -7.94 1.12 12.17
CA LYS A 150 -9.02 0.22 12.57
C LYS A 150 -10.27 0.49 11.74
N VAL A 151 -10.97 -0.56 11.31
CA VAL A 151 -12.27 -0.45 10.62
C VAL A 151 -13.24 0.37 11.44
N GLY A 152 -13.98 1.22 10.77
CA GLY A 152 -15.01 2.08 11.35
C GLY A 152 -16.23 2.23 10.44
N SER A 153 -16.95 3.32 10.68
CA SER A 153 -18.09 3.76 9.89
C SER A 153 -18.15 5.29 9.89
N THR A 154 -16.98 5.92 9.78
CA THR A 154 -16.86 7.39 9.82
C THR A 154 -17.08 8.00 8.44
N GLY A 155 -17.48 9.27 8.37
CA GLY A 155 -17.85 9.94 7.12
C GLY A 155 -19.21 9.46 6.58
N ALA A 156 -19.38 9.46 5.26
CA ALA A 156 -20.60 9.02 4.57
C ALA A 156 -20.65 7.49 4.44
N SER A 157 -20.96 6.80 5.53
CA SER A 157 -20.98 5.35 5.63
C SER A 157 -22.30 4.85 6.23
N THR A 158 -22.81 3.72 5.72
CA THR A 158 -24.05 3.09 6.20
C THR A 158 -23.83 2.00 7.24
N GLY A 159 -22.58 1.62 7.50
CA GLY A 159 -22.21 0.58 8.46
C GLY A 159 -20.71 0.29 8.46
N PRO A 160 -20.22 -0.52 9.41
CA PRO A 160 -18.80 -0.80 9.54
C PRO A 160 -18.22 -1.50 8.30
N HIS A 161 -17.27 -0.86 7.61
CA HIS A 161 -16.51 -1.39 6.49
C HIS A 161 -15.24 -0.59 6.27
N LEU A 162 -14.32 -1.16 5.52
CA LEU A 162 -13.18 -0.46 4.94
C LEU A 162 -13.50 -0.12 3.48
N HIS A 163 -13.45 1.15 3.12
CA HIS A 163 -13.37 1.56 1.72
C HIS A 163 -11.90 1.56 1.30
N PHE A 164 -11.55 0.75 0.29
CA PHE A 164 -10.19 0.52 -0.16
C PHE A 164 -10.01 0.83 -1.64
N GLU A 165 -9.05 1.71 -1.98
CA GLU A 165 -8.70 2.04 -3.36
C GLU A 165 -7.23 1.71 -3.62
N ILE A 166 -6.94 1.31 -4.86
CA ILE A 166 -5.60 1.36 -5.45
C ILE A 166 -5.59 2.40 -6.56
N ARG A 167 -4.55 3.21 -6.59
CA ARG A 167 -4.31 4.24 -7.59
C ARG A 167 -3.01 3.94 -8.30
N LYS A 168 -3.05 3.96 -9.62
CA LYS A 168 -1.89 3.75 -10.49
C LYS A 168 -1.83 4.87 -11.51
N ASN A 169 -0.69 5.55 -11.63
CA ASN A 169 -0.52 6.73 -12.48
C ASN A 169 -1.64 7.78 -12.24
N ASN A 170 -1.93 8.09 -10.99
CA ASN A 170 -3.01 8.99 -10.53
C ASN A 170 -4.44 8.57 -10.92
N SER A 171 -4.63 7.40 -11.54
CA SER A 171 -5.94 6.85 -11.86
C SER A 171 -6.37 5.82 -10.84
N LYS A 172 -7.62 5.85 -10.42
CA LYS A 172 -8.20 4.82 -9.56
C LYS A 172 -8.51 3.59 -10.41
N ILE A 173 -8.03 2.44 -9.98
CA ILE A 173 -8.18 1.16 -10.69
C ILE A 173 -8.89 0.14 -9.80
N ASN A 174 -9.36 -0.96 -10.42
CA ASN A 174 -9.93 -2.05 -9.66
C ASN A 174 -8.85 -2.68 -8.76
N PRO A 175 -8.97 -2.63 -7.41
CA PRO A 175 -7.97 -3.17 -6.51
C PRO A 175 -7.62 -4.63 -6.76
N PHE A 176 -8.58 -5.44 -7.17
CA PHE A 176 -8.37 -6.87 -7.42
C PHE A 176 -7.47 -7.19 -8.61
N THR A 177 -7.15 -6.20 -9.47
CA THR A 177 -6.17 -6.40 -10.55
C THR A 177 -4.72 -6.28 -10.10
N GLU A 178 -4.47 -5.73 -8.91
CA GLU A 178 -3.11 -5.50 -8.37
C GLU A 178 -2.80 -6.35 -7.13
N LEU A 179 -3.81 -6.99 -6.52
CA LEU A 179 -3.61 -7.82 -5.33
C LEU A 179 -3.13 -9.21 -5.71
N SER A 180 -2.13 -9.72 -4.99
CA SER A 180 -1.47 -11.00 -5.28
C SER A 180 -2.10 -12.21 -4.56
N ASP A 181 -2.92 -11.98 -3.54
CA ASP A 181 -3.54 -13.00 -2.69
C ASP A 181 -5.04 -13.06 -2.95
N LEU A 182 -5.43 -13.62 -4.10
CA LEU A 182 -6.83 -13.94 -4.44
C LEU A 182 -6.98 -15.43 -4.69
#